data_7e086f17de6664cb24ea78999c5513ac
#
_entry.id   7e086f17de6664cb24ea78999c5513ac
#
_cell.length_a   1.000
_cell.length_b   1.000
_cell.length_c   1.000
_cell.angle_alpha   90.00
_cell.angle_beta   90.00
_cell.angle_gamma   90.00
#
_symmetry.space_group_name_H-M   'P 1'
#
loop_
_entity.id
_entity.type
_entity.pdbx_description
1 polymer ?
#
loop_
_entity_poly.entity_id
_entity_poly.type
_entity_poly.pdbx_seq_one_letter_code
_entity_poly.pdbx_strand_id
1 'polypeptide(L)'
;MDVLKHKNDTTHTIVAEYNTRIKTYANKEKKVIFHSYSNLKGYGQEKKKNSLIEITEEERERQRKKNLYRTKMNIVDLIYHNGLKEPWQYFVTLTFNPGEVDSLDYDVVVKAMRKWIDNMQHQNPGMSYVMTPELHKSGRVHWHGVFKNVPNWNLVQARTPGGRLIKKNGLQIYNLTNYKYGYTTVSEIQNQEAVSVYVSKYIT
;
A
#
# COMPACT_ATOMS: atom_id res chain seq x y z
N MET A 1 -8.45 -11.63 28.47
CA MET A 1 -9.05 -10.81 27.39
C MET A 1 -10.53 -10.98 27.50
N ASP A 2 -11.19 -10.01 28.16
CA ASP A 2 -12.62 -10.12 28.40
C ASP A 2 -13.37 -10.01 27.09
N VAL A 3 -13.99 -11.08 26.71
CA VAL A 3 -14.88 -11.16 25.56
C VAL A 3 -16.20 -10.53 25.96
N LEU A 4 -16.59 -9.47 25.28
CA LEU A 4 -17.90 -8.86 25.46
C LEU A 4 -19.00 -9.87 25.11
N LYS A 5 -19.57 -10.50 26.13
CA LYS A 5 -20.74 -11.36 25.97
C LYS A 5 -21.97 -10.50 25.85
N HIS A 6 -22.48 -10.31 24.65
CA HIS A 6 -23.82 -9.77 24.46
C HIS A 6 -24.86 -10.85 24.80
N LYS A 7 -25.51 -10.68 25.93
CA LYS A 7 -26.74 -11.39 26.22
C LYS A 7 -27.86 -10.71 25.48
N ASN A 8 -28.23 -11.20 24.34
CA ASN A 8 -29.59 -11.04 23.84
C ASN A 8 -30.35 -12.32 24.15
N ASP A 9 -31.56 -12.14 24.68
CA ASP A 9 -32.43 -13.21 25.13
C ASP A 9 -32.31 -14.50 24.34
N THR A 10 -31.93 -15.51 25.05
CA THR A 10 -32.20 -16.95 24.92
C THR A 10 -31.50 -17.76 23.84
N THR A 11 -30.92 -17.23 22.76
CA THR A 11 -30.34 -18.12 21.73
C THR A 11 -29.06 -17.68 21.05
N HIS A 12 -28.49 -16.52 21.37
CA HIS A 12 -27.41 -15.95 20.58
C HIS A 12 -26.12 -15.57 21.33
N THR A 13 -25.85 -16.19 22.45
CA THR A 13 -24.69 -15.85 23.30
C THR A 13 -23.33 -16.20 22.70
N ILE A 14 -23.30 -17.01 21.63
CA ILE A 14 -22.05 -17.54 21.05
C ILE A 14 -21.47 -16.63 19.98
N VAL A 15 -22.22 -15.69 19.49
CA VAL A 15 -21.87 -14.95 18.28
C VAL A 15 -20.86 -13.84 18.52
N ALA A 16 -20.81 -13.29 19.73
CA ALA A 16 -19.95 -12.15 20.03
C ALA A 16 -18.46 -12.50 20.07
N GLU A 17 -18.09 -13.70 20.43
CA GLU A 17 -16.69 -14.12 20.54
C GLU A 17 -15.94 -14.15 19.21
N TYR A 18 -16.64 -14.40 18.12
CA TYR A 18 -16.03 -14.58 16.80
C TYR A 18 -16.28 -13.40 15.84
N ASN A 19 -17.05 -12.43 16.28
CA ASN A 19 -17.50 -11.32 15.43
C ASN A 19 -16.56 -10.12 15.43
N THR A 20 -15.57 -10.11 16.31
CA THR A 20 -14.73 -8.93 16.50
C THR A 20 -13.27 -9.30 16.32
N ARG A 21 -12.60 -8.57 15.44
CA ARG A 21 -11.15 -8.64 15.30
C ARG A 21 -10.56 -7.32 15.76
N ILE A 22 -9.65 -7.38 16.73
CA ILE A 22 -8.93 -6.20 17.22
C ILE A 22 -7.52 -6.22 16.65
N LYS A 23 -7.14 -5.16 15.93
CA LYS A 23 -5.76 -4.88 15.57
C LYS A 23 -5.24 -3.80 16.53
N THR A 24 -4.14 -4.09 17.22
CA THR A 24 -3.44 -3.12 18.07
C THR A 24 -2.19 -2.66 17.34
N TYR A 25 -1.99 -1.35 17.26
CA TYR A 25 -0.88 -0.74 16.56
C TYR A 25 0.22 -0.29 17.53
N ALA A 26 1.40 0.03 17.00
CA ALA A 26 2.56 0.39 17.80
C ALA A 26 2.35 1.64 18.67
N ASN A 27 1.49 2.57 18.26
CA ASN A 27 1.09 3.76 19.02
C ASN A 27 -0.02 3.47 20.06
N LYS A 28 -0.34 2.20 20.33
CA LYS A 28 -1.40 1.73 21.22
C LYS A 28 -2.84 1.98 20.73
N GLU A 29 -3.03 2.59 19.58
CA GLU A 29 -4.35 2.67 18.97
C GLU A 29 -4.88 1.28 18.61
N LYS A 30 -6.21 1.14 18.65
CA LYS A 30 -6.89 -0.12 18.35
C LYS A 30 -7.91 0.09 17.24
N LYS A 31 -7.79 -0.71 16.18
CA LYS A 31 -8.84 -0.84 15.18
C LYS A 31 -9.71 -2.04 15.51
N VAL A 32 -10.97 -1.80 15.79
CA VAL A 32 -11.96 -2.85 16.05
C VAL A 32 -12.72 -3.12 14.77
N ILE A 33 -12.67 -4.35 14.28
CA ILE A 33 -13.34 -4.77 13.05
C ILE A 33 -14.47 -5.72 13.47
N PHE A 34 -15.68 -5.29 13.22
CA PHE A 34 -16.87 -6.12 13.41
C PHE A 34 -17.16 -6.89 12.11
N HIS A 35 -17.35 -8.18 12.22
CA HIS A 35 -17.76 -9.02 11.10
C HIS A 35 -19.27 -9.24 11.14
N SER A 36 -19.93 -9.17 9.99
CA SER A 36 -21.34 -9.54 9.91
C SER A 36 -21.52 -11.04 10.14
N TYR A 37 -22.68 -11.43 10.66
CA TYR A 37 -23.03 -12.83 10.95
C TYR A 37 -22.82 -13.77 9.76
N SER A 38 -23.04 -13.29 8.54
CA SER A 38 -22.82 -14.06 7.33
C SER A 38 -21.36 -14.50 7.09
N ASN A 39 -20.40 -13.83 7.74
CA ASN A 39 -18.99 -14.16 7.62
C ASN A 39 -18.52 -15.24 8.62
N LEU A 40 -19.38 -15.65 9.54
CA LEU A 40 -19.09 -16.69 10.53
C LEU A 40 -19.39 -18.11 10.04
N LYS A 41 -20.05 -18.26 8.89
CA LYS A 41 -20.34 -19.56 8.27
C LYS A 41 -19.03 -20.22 7.80
N GLY A 42 -18.25 -20.72 8.67
CA GLY A 42 -16.99 -21.41 8.35
C GLY A 42 -16.08 -21.55 9.57
N TYR A 43 -16.43 -20.90 10.67
CA TYR A 43 -15.76 -21.12 11.94
C TYR A 43 -16.36 -22.38 12.59
N GLY A 44 -15.55 -23.43 12.72
CA GLY A 44 -15.96 -24.69 13.33
C GLY A 44 -16.31 -25.80 12.32
N GLN A 45 -16.34 -25.53 11.04
CA GLN A 45 -16.30 -26.61 10.04
C GLN A 45 -14.83 -27.04 9.90
N GLU A 46 -14.54 -28.27 10.21
CA GLU A 46 -13.29 -28.91 9.82
C GLU A 46 -13.01 -28.52 8.37
N LYS A 47 -11.80 -28.05 8.11
CA LYS A 47 -11.33 -27.84 6.74
C LYS A 47 -11.51 -29.18 6.04
N LYS A 48 -12.60 -29.36 5.29
CA LYS A 48 -12.72 -30.49 4.38
C LYS A 48 -11.45 -30.49 3.58
N LYS A 49 -10.63 -31.53 3.74
CA LYS A 49 -9.47 -31.77 2.88
C LYS A 49 -9.96 -31.60 1.46
N ASN A 50 -9.29 -30.74 0.70
CA ASN A 50 -9.61 -30.41 -0.67
C ASN A 50 -9.90 -31.67 -1.48
N SER A 51 -11.15 -32.04 -1.61
CA SER A 51 -11.60 -32.65 -2.86
C SER A 51 -11.38 -31.58 -3.93
N LEU A 52 -10.87 -31.94 -5.08
CA LEU A 52 -10.70 -31.09 -6.25
C LEU A 52 -12.09 -30.57 -6.69
N ILE A 53 -12.60 -29.59 -5.94
CA ILE A 53 -13.80 -28.87 -6.33
C ILE A 53 -13.33 -27.92 -7.41
N GLU A 54 -13.73 -28.13 -8.64
CA GLU A 54 -13.55 -27.15 -9.71
C GLU A 54 -14.23 -25.86 -9.27
N ILE A 55 -13.40 -24.87 -8.91
CA ILE A 55 -13.86 -23.54 -8.54
C ILE A 55 -14.30 -22.87 -9.83
N THR A 56 -15.55 -22.42 -9.90
CA THR A 56 -16.09 -21.72 -11.07
C THR A 56 -15.31 -20.42 -11.33
N GLU A 57 -15.30 -19.93 -12.57
CA GLU A 57 -14.62 -18.66 -12.88
C GLU A 57 -15.25 -17.49 -12.13
N GLU A 58 -16.54 -17.51 -11.87
CA GLU A 58 -17.22 -16.51 -11.03
C GLU A 58 -16.71 -16.51 -9.59
N GLU A 59 -16.49 -17.67 -9.00
CA GLU A 59 -15.93 -17.80 -7.66
C GLU A 59 -14.47 -17.34 -7.60
N ARG A 60 -13.67 -17.63 -8.63
CA ARG A 60 -12.28 -17.14 -8.77
C ARG A 60 -12.27 -15.64 -8.83
N GLU A 61 -13.10 -15.03 -9.65
CA GLU A 61 -13.19 -13.58 -9.79
C GLU A 61 -13.67 -12.91 -8.49
N ARG A 62 -14.67 -13.47 -7.83
CA ARG A 62 -15.11 -13.02 -6.51
C ARG A 62 -14.00 -13.08 -5.48
N GLN A 63 -13.20 -14.15 -5.49
CA GLN A 63 -12.06 -14.29 -4.58
C GLN A 63 -10.95 -13.30 -4.90
N ARG A 64 -10.65 -13.04 -6.18
CA ARG A 64 -9.70 -12.01 -6.62
C ARG A 64 -10.11 -10.63 -6.10
N LYS A 65 -11.36 -10.22 -6.30
CA LYS A 65 -11.90 -8.93 -5.80
C LYS A 65 -11.79 -8.83 -4.28
N LYS A 66 -12.12 -9.89 -3.56
CA LYS A 66 -12.00 -9.94 -2.10
C LYS A 66 -10.55 -9.81 -1.64
N ASN A 67 -9.62 -10.50 -2.29
CA ASN A 67 -8.20 -10.44 -1.99
C ASN A 67 -7.63 -9.06 -2.30
N LEU A 68 -7.98 -8.48 -3.45
CA LEU A 68 -7.60 -7.13 -3.83
C LEU A 68 -8.05 -6.09 -2.79
N TYR A 69 -9.32 -6.14 -2.41
CA TYR A 69 -9.84 -5.24 -1.36
C TYR A 69 -9.08 -5.39 -0.05
N ARG A 70 -8.80 -6.64 0.38
CA ARG A 70 -8.02 -6.91 1.59
C ARG A 70 -6.61 -6.33 1.50
N THR A 71 -5.95 -6.50 0.35
CA THR A 71 -4.61 -5.96 0.10
C THR A 71 -4.62 -4.43 0.19
N LYS A 72 -5.59 -3.77 -0.47
CA LYS A 72 -5.76 -2.31 -0.39
C LYS A 72 -5.91 -1.83 1.05
N MET A 73 -6.78 -2.47 1.82
CA MET A 73 -6.99 -2.10 3.23
C MET A 73 -5.75 -2.35 4.11
N ASN A 74 -5.00 -3.41 3.85
CA ASN A 74 -3.76 -3.67 4.58
C ASN A 74 -2.70 -2.60 4.30
N ILE A 75 -2.58 -2.13 3.06
CA ILE A 75 -1.65 -1.05 2.69
C ILE A 75 -2.09 0.28 3.32
N VAL A 76 -3.39 0.60 3.29
CA VAL A 76 -3.92 1.79 3.98
C VAL A 76 -3.56 1.74 5.47
N ASP A 77 -3.86 0.63 6.14
CA ASP A 77 -3.53 0.44 7.56
C ASP A 77 -2.02 0.58 7.80
N LEU A 78 -1.19 -0.05 6.96
CA LEU A 78 0.27 0.00 7.09
C LEU A 78 0.81 1.42 6.99
N ILE A 79 0.40 2.17 5.96
CA ILE A 79 0.88 3.54 5.74
C ILE A 79 0.35 4.45 6.85
N TYR A 80 -0.95 4.42 7.13
CA TYR A 80 -1.57 5.30 8.12
C TYR A 80 -0.93 5.15 9.49
N HIS A 81 -0.86 3.93 10.02
CA HIS A 81 -0.36 3.71 11.39
C HIS A 81 1.14 3.94 11.55
N ASN A 82 1.94 3.65 10.53
CA ASN A 82 3.35 4.00 10.57
C ASN A 82 3.57 5.50 10.42
N GLY A 83 2.67 6.20 9.74
CA GLY A 83 2.68 7.66 9.62
C GLY A 83 2.26 8.38 10.91
N LEU A 84 1.43 7.77 11.76
CA LEU A 84 1.07 8.31 13.07
C LEU A 84 2.23 8.27 14.06
N LYS A 85 3.07 7.25 13.98
CA LYS A 85 4.27 7.14 14.84
C LYS A 85 5.34 8.11 14.41
N GLU A 86 5.58 8.19 13.13
CA GLU A 86 6.59 9.02 12.50
C GLU A 86 6.11 9.40 11.10
N PRO A 87 5.81 10.67 10.81
CA PRO A 87 5.17 11.09 9.58
C PRO A 87 5.95 10.71 8.33
N TRP A 88 5.25 10.21 7.32
CA TRP A 88 5.78 10.07 5.97
C TRP A 88 6.07 11.46 5.41
N GLN A 89 7.24 11.62 4.81
CA GLN A 89 7.72 12.91 4.32
C GLN A 89 7.33 13.14 2.86
N TYR A 90 7.53 12.15 2.02
CA TYR A 90 7.38 12.29 0.57
C TYR A 90 6.50 11.22 -0.04
N PHE A 91 5.65 11.64 -0.97
CA PHE A 91 5.01 10.77 -1.95
C PHE A 91 5.81 10.83 -3.24
N VAL A 92 6.13 9.65 -3.79
CA VAL A 92 7.03 9.50 -4.94
C VAL A 92 6.36 8.68 -6.03
N THR A 93 6.52 9.13 -7.27
CA THR A 93 6.26 8.34 -8.47
C THR A 93 7.56 8.15 -9.22
N LEU A 94 7.90 6.90 -9.54
CA LEU A 94 9.05 6.52 -10.33
C LEU A 94 8.60 5.95 -11.67
N THR A 95 9.12 6.53 -12.74
CA THR A 95 8.83 6.12 -14.12
C THR A 95 10.13 5.72 -14.79
N PHE A 96 10.15 4.58 -15.47
CA PHE A 96 11.34 4.11 -16.18
C PHE A 96 11.45 4.73 -17.57
N ASN A 97 12.65 5.11 -17.95
CA ASN A 97 12.98 5.46 -19.32
C ASN A 97 13.22 4.16 -20.11
N PRO A 98 12.50 3.93 -21.21
CA PRO A 98 12.69 2.73 -22.03
C PRO A 98 14.10 2.51 -22.57
N GLY A 99 14.89 3.57 -22.71
CA GLY A 99 16.30 3.50 -23.11
C GLY A 99 17.22 2.97 -22.00
N GLU A 100 16.77 2.99 -20.74
CA GLU A 100 17.56 2.55 -19.58
C GLU A 100 17.07 1.22 -19.01
N VAL A 101 15.73 1.05 -18.96
CA VAL A 101 15.08 -0.13 -18.37
C VAL A 101 13.86 -0.48 -19.20
N ASP A 102 13.75 -1.73 -19.66
CA ASP A 102 12.52 -2.19 -20.30
C ASP A 102 11.38 -2.24 -19.30
N SER A 103 10.54 -1.23 -19.35
CA SER A 103 9.41 -1.07 -18.44
C SER A 103 8.18 -1.89 -18.80
N LEU A 104 8.23 -2.67 -19.89
CA LEU A 104 7.22 -3.68 -20.24
C LEU A 104 7.52 -5.03 -19.60
N ASP A 105 8.79 -5.30 -19.27
CA ASP A 105 9.20 -6.51 -18.56
C ASP A 105 9.17 -6.26 -17.04
N TYR A 106 8.20 -6.90 -16.38
CA TYR A 106 8.00 -6.75 -14.94
C TYR A 106 9.20 -7.22 -14.11
N ASP A 107 9.86 -8.30 -14.49
CA ASP A 107 11.02 -8.85 -13.76
C ASP A 107 12.24 -7.95 -13.86
N VAL A 108 12.46 -7.36 -15.03
CA VAL A 108 13.52 -6.36 -15.25
C VAL A 108 13.27 -5.13 -14.39
N VAL A 109 12.05 -4.62 -14.39
CA VAL A 109 11.64 -3.48 -13.57
C VAL A 109 11.83 -3.76 -12.07
N VAL A 110 11.41 -4.94 -11.59
CA VAL A 110 11.55 -5.32 -10.18
C VAL A 110 13.04 -5.40 -9.78
N LYS A 111 13.89 -5.95 -10.62
CA LYS A 111 15.35 -6.01 -10.36
C LYS A 111 15.97 -4.61 -10.28
N ALA A 112 15.63 -3.74 -11.22
CA ALA A 112 16.10 -2.34 -11.22
C ALA A 112 15.62 -1.60 -9.97
N MET A 113 14.36 -1.80 -9.60
CA MET A 113 13.76 -1.18 -8.42
C MET A 113 14.43 -1.64 -7.12
N ARG A 114 14.65 -2.95 -6.94
CA ARG A 114 15.36 -3.50 -5.78
C ARG A 114 16.75 -2.90 -5.64
N LYS A 115 17.52 -2.88 -6.73
CA LYS A 115 18.87 -2.30 -6.74
C LYS A 115 18.86 -0.81 -6.35
N TRP A 116 17.87 -0.06 -6.83
CA TRP A 116 17.73 1.33 -6.45
C TRP A 116 17.39 1.50 -4.96
N ILE A 117 16.44 0.73 -4.44
CA ILE A 117 16.05 0.75 -3.02
C ILE A 117 17.24 0.40 -2.11
N ASP A 118 17.98 -0.65 -2.45
CA ASP A 118 19.15 -1.07 -1.67
C ASP A 118 20.20 0.06 -1.60
N ASN A 119 20.45 0.73 -2.71
CA ASN A 119 21.35 1.89 -2.77
C ASN A 119 20.81 3.06 -1.92
N MET A 120 19.51 3.31 -1.97
CA MET A 120 18.89 4.38 -1.18
C MET A 120 18.95 4.09 0.32
N GLN A 121 18.74 2.86 0.75
CA GLN A 121 18.86 2.44 2.15
C GLN A 121 20.32 2.57 2.63
N HIS A 122 21.30 2.25 1.79
CA HIS A 122 22.71 2.45 2.10
C HIS A 122 23.06 3.93 2.32
N GLN A 123 22.52 4.81 1.48
CA GLN A 123 22.72 6.27 1.59
C GLN A 123 21.92 6.91 2.72
N ASN A 124 20.81 6.30 3.12
CA ASN A 124 19.90 6.80 4.13
C ASN A 124 19.62 5.70 5.19
N PRO A 125 20.55 5.45 6.11
CA PRO A 125 20.33 4.50 7.20
C PRO A 125 19.07 4.88 8.01
N GLY A 126 18.16 3.93 8.16
CA GLY A 126 16.86 4.17 8.81
C GLY A 126 15.73 4.58 7.87
N MET A 127 16.00 4.69 6.55
CA MET A 127 14.95 4.92 5.55
C MET A 127 13.81 3.90 5.70
N SER A 128 12.59 4.41 5.70
CA SER A 128 11.39 3.58 5.64
C SER A 128 10.60 3.92 4.39
N TYR A 129 9.98 2.92 3.80
CA TYR A 129 9.19 3.11 2.59
C TYR A 129 8.05 2.07 2.48
N VAL A 130 7.03 2.45 1.74
CA VAL A 130 6.00 1.52 1.21
C VAL A 130 5.81 1.88 -0.24
N MET A 131 5.98 0.90 -1.14
CA MET A 131 5.83 1.10 -2.57
C MET A 131 4.91 0.07 -3.20
N THR A 132 4.16 0.51 -4.20
CA THR A 132 3.27 -0.33 -5.00
C THR A 132 3.55 -0.13 -6.48
N PRO A 133 3.62 -1.21 -7.28
CA PRO A 133 3.65 -1.10 -8.73
C PRO A 133 2.27 -0.73 -9.26
N GLU A 134 2.25 0.03 -10.33
CA GLU A 134 1.07 0.31 -11.16
C GLU A 134 1.36 -0.11 -12.58
N LEU A 135 0.48 -0.91 -13.16
CA LEU A 135 0.50 -1.20 -14.58
C LEU A 135 -0.26 -0.10 -15.33
N HIS A 136 0.46 0.78 -16.01
CA HIS A 136 -0.13 1.83 -16.82
C HIS A 136 -0.87 1.25 -18.04
N LYS A 137 -1.82 1.99 -18.62
CA LYS A 137 -2.58 1.58 -19.81
C LYS A 137 -1.71 1.24 -21.02
N SER A 138 -0.50 1.78 -21.08
CA SER A 138 0.51 1.45 -22.11
C SER A 138 1.23 0.13 -21.88
N GLY A 139 0.89 -0.63 -20.84
CA GLY A 139 1.58 -1.84 -20.42
C GLY A 139 2.85 -1.58 -19.61
N ARG A 140 3.27 -0.34 -19.43
CA ARG A 140 4.48 0.02 -18.68
C ARG A 140 4.24 0.04 -17.18
N VAL A 141 5.24 -0.37 -16.42
CA VAL A 141 5.17 -0.35 -14.96
C VAL A 141 5.70 0.97 -14.42
N HIS A 142 4.91 1.57 -13.54
CA HIS A 142 5.31 2.70 -12.69
C HIS A 142 5.33 2.24 -11.23
N TRP A 143 6.05 2.96 -10.38
CA TRP A 143 6.04 2.72 -8.94
C TRP A 143 5.58 3.95 -8.20
N HIS A 144 4.69 3.75 -7.24
CA HIS A 144 4.19 4.79 -6.36
C HIS A 144 4.45 4.42 -4.91
N GLY A 145 4.84 5.38 -4.10
CA GLY A 145 5.11 5.07 -2.71
C GLY A 145 5.29 6.27 -1.82
N VAL A 146 5.41 5.96 -0.54
CA VAL A 146 5.71 6.92 0.53
C VAL A 146 7.04 6.60 1.16
N PHE A 147 7.77 7.64 1.53
CA PHE A 147 9.11 7.56 2.10
C PHE A 147 9.26 8.48 3.30
N LYS A 148 10.10 8.07 4.26
CA LYS A 148 10.57 8.88 5.38
C LYS A 148 12.00 8.51 5.76
N ASN A 149 12.64 9.39 6.55
CA ASN A 149 14.03 9.24 6.98
C ASN A 149 15.00 9.17 5.79
N VAL A 150 14.90 10.19 4.91
CA VAL A 150 15.66 10.29 3.68
C VAL A 150 16.51 11.59 3.63
N PRO A 151 17.39 11.83 4.61
CA PRO A 151 18.11 13.10 4.73
C PRO A 151 19.07 13.37 3.56
N ASN A 152 19.53 12.32 2.89
CA ASN A 152 20.49 12.40 1.77
C ASN A 152 19.82 12.36 0.39
N TRP A 153 18.52 12.64 0.33
CA TRP A 153 17.83 12.76 -0.94
C TRP A 153 18.18 14.08 -1.63
N ASN A 154 18.64 13.98 -2.87
CA ASN A 154 18.99 15.12 -3.71
C ASN A 154 17.76 15.55 -4.53
N LEU A 155 16.93 16.40 -3.93
CA LEU A 155 15.71 16.92 -4.52
C LEU A 155 15.97 18.26 -5.21
N VAL A 156 15.57 18.36 -6.47
CA VAL A 156 15.56 19.61 -7.23
C VAL A 156 14.14 19.97 -7.63
N GLN A 157 13.80 21.24 -7.59
CA GLN A 157 12.49 21.72 -8.01
C GLN A 157 12.24 21.36 -9.47
N ALA A 158 11.13 20.67 -9.74
CA ALA A 158 10.73 20.35 -11.10
C ALA A 158 10.34 21.63 -11.85
N ARG A 159 10.81 21.75 -13.09
CA ARG A 159 10.55 22.90 -13.97
C ARG A 159 10.06 22.42 -15.33
N THR A 160 9.23 23.23 -15.96
CA THR A 160 8.88 23.07 -17.38
C THR A 160 10.11 23.39 -18.26
N PRO A 161 10.12 23.02 -19.55
CA PRO A 161 11.17 23.42 -20.49
C PRO A 161 11.39 24.95 -20.54
N GLY A 162 10.35 25.76 -20.30
CA GLY A 162 10.43 27.21 -20.21
C GLY A 162 10.84 27.75 -18.82
N GLY A 163 11.36 26.91 -17.92
CA GLY A 163 11.90 27.30 -16.61
C GLY A 163 10.86 27.52 -15.50
N ARG A 164 9.55 27.45 -15.77
CA ARG A 164 8.50 27.61 -14.75
C ARG A 164 8.48 26.44 -13.77
N LEU A 165 8.29 26.74 -12.48
CA LEU A 165 8.09 25.73 -11.44
C LEU A 165 6.83 24.91 -11.70
N ILE A 166 6.95 23.59 -11.57
CA ILE A 166 5.81 22.67 -11.68
C ILE A 166 5.20 22.50 -10.29
N LYS A 167 3.91 22.82 -10.18
CA LYS A 167 3.10 22.59 -8.98
C LYS A 167 1.92 21.69 -9.32
N LYS A 168 1.54 20.83 -8.37
CA LYS A 168 0.34 19.98 -8.45
C LYS A 168 -0.47 20.18 -7.17
N ASN A 169 -1.74 20.55 -7.32
CA ASN A 169 -2.62 20.86 -6.16
C ASN A 169 -2.00 21.88 -5.19
N GLY A 170 -1.33 22.91 -5.72
CA GLY A 170 -0.65 23.93 -4.92
C GLY A 170 0.72 23.53 -4.37
N LEU A 171 1.07 22.25 -4.35
CA LEU A 171 2.35 21.76 -3.84
C LEU A 171 3.43 21.79 -4.92
N GLN A 172 4.64 22.19 -4.51
CA GLN A 172 5.83 22.12 -5.36
C GLN A 172 6.15 20.66 -5.68
N ILE A 173 6.44 20.37 -6.94
CA ILE A 173 6.96 19.06 -7.37
C ILE A 173 8.48 19.13 -7.45
N TYR A 174 9.13 18.06 -6.99
CA TYR A 174 10.56 17.88 -7.06
C TYR A 174 10.90 16.67 -7.93
N ASN A 175 12.11 16.67 -8.47
CA ASN A 175 12.74 15.52 -9.10
C ASN A 175 13.85 15.00 -8.19
N LEU A 176 14.03 13.69 -8.18
CA LEU A 176 15.07 13.00 -7.43
C LEU A 176 16.25 12.73 -8.36
N THR A 177 17.36 13.49 -8.19
CA THR A 177 18.48 13.45 -9.15
C THR A 177 19.32 12.19 -9.10
N ASN A 178 19.25 11.43 -8.01
CA ASN A 178 19.95 10.15 -7.86
C ASN A 178 19.15 8.94 -8.39
N TYR A 179 18.00 9.17 -9.04
CA TYR A 179 17.27 8.13 -9.78
C TYR A 179 17.72 8.11 -11.23
N LYS A 180 18.51 7.11 -11.59
CA LYS A 180 19.15 7.02 -12.92
C LYS A 180 18.34 6.25 -13.97
N TYR A 181 17.23 5.63 -13.56
CA TYR A 181 16.46 4.74 -14.43
C TYR A 181 15.35 5.45 -15.22
N GLY A 182 15.16 6.77 -15.02
CA GLY A 182 14.14 7.52 -15.74
C GLY A 182 13.69 8.79 -15.01
N TYR A 183 12.38 8.97 -14.90
CA TYR A 183 11.78 10.21 -14.40
C TYR A 183 11.16 10.00 -13.02
N THR A 184 11.18 11.07 -12.21
CA THR A 184 10.60 11.05 -10.89
C THR A 184 9.68 12.24 -10.68
N THR A 185 8.63 12.05 -9.89
CA THR A 185 7.90 13.15 -9.27
C THR A 185 7.85 12.90 -7.78
N VAL A 186 8.25 13.89 -7.00
CA VAL A 186 8.26 13.86 -5.55
C VAL A 186 7.47 15.05 -5.03
N SER A 187 6.56 14.81 -4.11
CA SER A 187 5.82 15.85 -3.40
C SER A 187 5.85 15.60 -1.90
N GLU A 188 5.86 16.67 -1.12
CA GLU A 188 5.72 16.59 0.32
C GLU A 188 4.32 16.10 0.71
N ILE A 189 4.24 15.29 1.76
CA ILE A 189 2.98 14.77 2.28
C ILE A 189 2.45 15.72 3.33
N GLN A 190 1.28 16.31 3.07
CA GLN A 190 0.59 17.22 3.98
C GLN A 190 -0.44 16.50 4.87
N ASN A 191 -0.95 15.35 4.42
CA ASN A 191 -1.99 14.61 5.13
C ASN A 191 -1.71 13.10 5.06
N GLN A 192 -1.44 12.51 6.22
CA GLN A 192 -1.06 11.09 6.36
C GLN A 192 -2.23 10.14 6.03
N GLU A 193 -3.45 10.51 6.40
CA GLU A 193 -4.63 9.71 6.10
C GLU A 193 -4.92 9.72 4.59
N ALA A 194 -4.96 10.90 3.99
CA ALA A 194 -5.23 11.04 2.57
C ALA A 194 -4.22 10.29 1.70
N VAL A 195 -2.92 10.34 2.03
CA VAL A 195 -1.88 9.63 1.27
C VAL A 195 -1.99 8.11 1.42
N SER A 196 -2.41 7.60 2.57
CA SER A 196 -2.60 6.16 2.78
C SER A 196 -3.66 5.59 1.83
N VAL A 197 -4.79 6.30 1.70
CA VAL A 197 -5.85 5.95 0.75
C VAL A 197 -5.38 6.14 -0.68
N TYR A 198 -4.63 7.21 -0.96
CA TYR A 198 -4.16 7.51 -2.31
C TYR A 198 -3.24 6.42 -2.86
N VAL A 199 -2.27 5.95 -2.08
CA VAL A 199 -1.36 4.87 -2.50
C VAL A 199 -2.12 3.57 -2.79
N SER A 200 -3.17 3.27 -2.04
CA SER A 200 -3.95 2.05 -2.26
C SER A 200 -4.68 1.98 -3.61
N LYS A 201 -4.87 3.12 -4.30
CA LYS A 201 -5.49 3.16 -5.64
C LYS A 201 -4.65 2.47 -6.70
N TYR A 202 -3.34 2.44 -6.53
CA TYR A 202 -2.38 1.83 -7.47
C TYR A 202 -2.30 0.32 -7.36
N ILE A 203 -2.95 -0.30 -6.38
CA ILE A 203 -3.06 -1.74 -6.25
C ILE A 203 -4.20 -2.22 -7.16
N THR A 204 -3.88 -2.85 -8.25
CA THR A 204 -4.82 -3.33 -9.29
C THR A 204 -4.82 -4.86 -9.37
#